data_de4f7232997861f8152cf6085a1194cd
#
_entry.id   de4f7232997861f8152cf6085a1194cd
#
_cell.length_a   1.000
_cell.length_b   1.000
_cell.length_c   1.000
_cell.angle_alpha   90.00
_cell.angle_beta   90.00
_cell.angle_gamma   90.00
#
_symmetry.space_group_name_H-M   'P 1'
#
loop_
_entity.id
_entity.type
_entity.pdbx_description
1 polymer ?
#
loop_
_entity_poly.entity_id
_entity_poly.type
_entity_poly.pdbx_seq_one_letter_code
_entity_poly.pdbx_strand_id
1 'polypeptide(L)'
;MAKLKVYVKNNQTEVKVPVGIRLLIRRCCQAVLTTENFGKDAEVSVSFVSNNEIRNLNKIYRNKDSVTDVLSFPLTGSDGSVEINPETGAVQLGDVVISLETAVKQAQNYGHSLEREVGFLTVHSMLHLLG
;
A
#
# COMPACT_ATOMS: atom_id res chain seq x y z
N MET A 1 -8.32 0.44 22.48
CA MET A 1 -8.14 1.09 21.19
C MET A 1 -7.36 0.17 20.26
N ALA A 2 -7.83 -0.01 19.05
CA ALA A 2 -7.18 -0.87 18.08
C ALA A 2 -5.82 -0.30 17.66
N LYS A 3 -4.84 -1.19 17.50
CA LYS A 3 -3.48 -0.84 17.13
C LYS A 3 -3.24 -1.13 15.64
N LEU A 4 -2.47 -0.26 15.01
CA LEU A 4 -2.07 -0.42 13.60
C LEU A 4 -0.55 -0.45 13.51
N LYS A 5 -0.02 -1.46 12.82
CA LYS A 5 1.38 -1.50 12.41
C LYS A 5 1.47 -1.39 10.89
N VAL A 6 2.23 -0.43 10.42
CA VAL A 6 2.52 -0.24 9.00
C VAL A 6 4.02 -0.41 8.79
N TYR A 7 4.37 -1.41 7.98
CA TYR A 7 5.76 -1.67 7.60
C TYR A 7 6.02 -1.02 6.26
N VAL A 8 6.91 -0.04 6.21
CA VAL A 8 7.26 0.64 4.96
C VAL A 8 8.67 0.25 4.56
N LYS A 9 8.82 -0.32 3.37
CA LYS A 9 10.10 -0.80 2.85
C LYS A 9 10.41 -0.11 1.51
N ASN A 10 11.61 0.44 1.39
CA ASN A 10 12.06 1.04 0.14
C ASN A 10 12.99 0.07 -0.60
N ASN A 11 12.49 -0.52 -1.67
CA ASN A 11 13.22 -1.49 -2.50
C ASN A 11 13.55 -0.92 -3.88
N GLN A 12 13.86 0.39 -3.95
CA GLN A 12 14.22 1.04 -5.21
C GLN A 12 15.23 2.17 -4.93
N THR A 13 15.92 2.63 -5.97
CA THR A 13 16.92 3.69 -5.86
C THR A 13 16.68 4.85 -6.84
N GLU A 14 15.71 4.74 -7.73
CA GLU A 14 15.46 5.71 -8.80
C GLU A 14 14.87 7.02 -8.30
N VAL A 15 14.08 6.98 -7.24
CA VAL A 15 13.39 8.14 -6.68
C VAL A 15 13.74 8.28 -5.21
N LYS A 16 14.14 9.48 -4.80
CA LYS A 16 14.37 9.75 -3.38
C LYS A 16 13.03 9.74 -2.64
N VAL A 17 12.95 8.93 -1.58
CA VAL A 17 11.75 8.86 -0.74
C VAL A 17 11.62 10.17 0.04
N PRO A 18 10.48 10.86 -0.05
CA PRO A 18 10.29 12.10 0.70
C PRO A 18 10.37 11.91 2.21
N VAL A 19 10.92 12.90 2.90
CA VAL A 19 10.95 12.92 4.36
C VAL A 19 9.51 12.95 4.89
N GLY A 20 9.22 12.13 5.89
CA GLY A 20 7.88 12.06 6.49
C GLY A 20 6.90 11.15 5.77
N ILE A 21 7.33 10.47 4.70
CA ILE A 21 6.42 9.61 3.93
C ILE A 21 5.86 8.46 4.78
N ARG A 22 6.64 7.92 5.70
CA ARG A 22 6.20 6.81 6.56
C ARG A 22 5.03 7.24 7.45
N LEU A 23 5.12 8.44 8.02
CA LEU A 23 4.06 8.98 8.86
C LEU A 23 2.80 9.27 8.02
N LEU A 24 2.96 9.80 6.83
CA LEU A 24 1.84 10.06 5.92
C LEU A 24 1.11 8.75 5.58
N ILE A 25 1.85 7.72 5.20
CA ILE A 25 1.27 6.42 4.87
C ILE A 25 0.51 5.86 6.07
N ARG A 26 1.11 5.90 7.27
CA ARG A 26 0.46 5.44 8.48
C ARG A 26 -0.84 6.19 8.75
N ARG A 27 -0.83 7.50 8.59
CA ARG A 27 -2.03 8.33 8.78
C ARG A 27 -3.13 7.98 7.76
N CYS A 28 -2.76 7.74 6.52
CA CYS A 28 -3.70 7.32 5.49
C CYS A 28 -4.33 5.97 5.82
N CYS A 29 -3.51 5.00 6.22
CA CYS A 29 -4.00 3.68 6.61
C CYS A 29 -4.95 3.77 7.81
N GLN A 30 -4.57 4.54 8.83
CA GLN A 30 -5.41 4.72 10.02
C GLN A 30 -6.75 5.39 9.67
N ALA A 31 -6.72 6.39 8.81
CA ALA A 31 -7.93 7.08 8.37
C ALA A 31 -8.91 6.13 7.67
N VAL A 32 -8.40 5.26 6.81
CA VAL A 32 -9.24 4.25 6.13
C VAL A 32 -9.85 3.30 7.15
N LEU A 33 -9.05 2.75 8.06
CA LEU A 33 -9.54 1.80 9.06
C LEU A 33 -10.60 2.43 9.97
N THR A 34 -10.39 3.68 10.35
CA THR A 34 -11.34 4.42 11.19
C THR A 34 -12.65 4.66 10.43
N THR A 35 -12.56 5.13 9.19
CA THR A 35 -13.74 5.42 8.35
C THR A 35 -14.55 4.16 8.07
N GLU A 36 -13.87 3.03 7.86
CA GLU A 36 -14.52 1.74 7.59
C GLU A 36 -14.91 0.97 8.84
N ASN A 37 -14.74 1.58 10.02
CA ASN A 37 -15.07 0.96 11.31
C ASN A 37 -14.44 -0.42 11.51
N PHE A 38 -13.18 -0.55 11.11
CA PHE A 38 -12.51 -1.85 11.17
C PHE A 38 -12.40 -2.40 12.60
N GLY A 39 -11.99 -1.56 13.55
CA GLY A 39 -12.07 -1.82 14.99
C GLY A 39 -11.18 -2.93 15.55
N LYS A 40 -10.30 -3.51 14.77
CA LYS A 40 -9.40 -4.59 15.18
C LYS A 40 -7.95 -4.16 15.01
N ASP A 41 -7.04 -4.79 15.77
CA ASP A 41 -5.61 -4.63 15.54
C ASP A 41 -5.27 -5.12 14.13
N ALA A 42 -4.47 -4.36 13.41
CA ALA A 42 -4.16 -4.64 12.01
C ALA A 42 -2.69 -4.39 11.69
N GLU A 43 -2.22 -5.12 10.68
CA GLU A 43 -0.88 -4.96 10.10
C GLU A 43 -0.99 -4.86 8.59
N VAL A 44 -0.18 -4.00 7.99
CA VAL A 44 -0.09 -3.86 6.53
C VAL A 44 1.36 -3.55 6.15
N SER A 45 1.78 -4.10 5.01
CA SER A 45 3.11 -3.83 4.46
C SER A 45 2.97 -2.97 3.21
N VAL A 46 3.79 -1.91 3.13
CA VAL A 46 3.85 -1.03 1.96
C VAL A 46 5.29 -1.03 1.46
N SER A 47 5.48 -1.37 0.19
CA SER A 47 6.79 -1.42 -0.45
C SER A 47 6.85 -0.46 -1.62
N PHE A 48 7.97 0.27 -1.74
CA PHE A 48 8.28 1.06 -2.91
C PHE A 48 9.21 0.26 -3.81
N VAL A 49 8.85 0.15 -5.07
CA VAL A 49 9.61 -0.62 -6.06
C VAL A 49 9.82 0.20 -7.33
N SER A 50 10.72 -0.28 -8.21
CA SER A 50 10.95 0.33 -9.52
C SER A 50 9.85 -0.07 -10.51
N ASN A 51 9.79 0.65 -11.63
CA ASN A 51 8.89 0.30 -12.74
C ASN A 51 9.14 -1.12 -13.25
N ASN A 52 10.39 -1.53 -13.35
CA ASN A 52 10.71 -2.90 -13.79
C ASN A 52 10.15 -3.95 -12.84
N GLU A 53 10.28 -3.71 -11.54
CA GLU A 53 9.80 -4.64 -10.53
C GLU A 53 8.28 -4.72 -10.52
N ILE A 54 7.57 -3.57 -10.56
CA ILE A 54 6.11 -3.60 -10.53
C ILE A 54 5.52 -4.20 -11.80
N ARG A 55 6.19 -3.98 -12.95
CA ARG A 55 5.82 -4.63 -14.21
C ARG A 55 5.91 -6.14 -14.09
N ASN A 56 7.01 -6.63 -13.50
CA ASN A 56 7.22 -8.06 -13.28
C ASN A 56 6.16 -8.65 -12.35
N LEU A 57 5.85 -7.98 -11.25
CA LEU A 57 4.80 -8.42 -10.32
C LEU A 57 3.42 -8.42 -10.98
N ASN A 58 3.12 -7.40 -11.78
CA ASN A 58 1.86 -7.31 -12.50
C ASN A 58 1.71 -8.45 -13.51
N LYS A 59 2.81 -8.80 -14.20
CA LYS A 59 2.84 -9.92 -15.13
C LYS A 59 2.60 -11.26 -14.41
N ILE A 60 3.30 -11.49 -13.30
CA ILE A 60 3.23 -12.76 -12.57
C ILE A 60 1.85 -12.94 -11.91
N TYR A 61 1.35 -11.93 -11.23
CA TYR A 61 0.17 -12.07 -10.38
C TYR A 61 -1.13 -11.65 -11.05
N ARG A 62 -1.09 -10.81 -12.07
CA ARG A 62 -2.29 -10.31 -12.76
C ARG A 62 -2.31 -10.61 -14.24
N ASN A 63 -1.30 -11.28 -14.75
CA ASN A 63 -1.15 -11.63 -16.16
C ASN A 63 -1.18 -10.42 -17.09
N LYS A 64 -0.61 -9.31 -16.62
CA LYS A 64 -0.50 -8.05 -17.38
C LYS A 64 0.95 -7.62 -17.45
N ASP A 65 1.55 -7.69 -18.61
CA ASP A 65 2.95 -7.29 -18.83
C ASP A 65 3.03 -5.79 -19.07
N SER A 66 2.76 -5.02 -18.03
CA SER A 66 2.77 -3.56 -18.09
C SER A 66 3.08 -2.95 -16.73
N VAL A 67 3.63 -1.73 -16.76
CA VAL A 67 3.85 -0.92 -15.57
C VAL A 67 2.51 -0.42 -15.05
N THR A 68 2.35 -0.40 -13.73
CA THR A 68 1.21 0.21 -13.05
C THR A 68 1.72 1.08 -11.91
N ASP A 69 0.84 1.85 -11.30
CA ASP A 69 1.20 2.72 -10.17
C ASP A 69 1.20 1.97 -8.84
N VAL A 70 0.24 1.10 -8.62
CA VAL A 70 0.07 0.39 -7.36
C VAL A 70 -0.51 -1.00 -7.60
N LEU A 71 -0.08 -1.97 -6.78
CA LEU A 71 -0.67 -3.30 -6.70
C LEU A 71 -1.08 -3.56 -5.27
N SER A 72 -2.25 -4.16 -5.09
CA SER A 72 -2.79 -4.54 -3.79
C SER A 72 -2.92 -6.06 -3.73
N PHE A 73 -2.35 -6.66 -2.68
CA PHE A 73 -2.39 -8.11 -2.47
C PHE A 73 -3.10 -8.40 -1.15
N PRO A 74 -4.44 -8.54 -1.15
CA PRO A 74 -5.18 -8.84 0.06
C PRO A 74 -4.84 -10.23 0.60
N LEU A 75 -4.75 -10.35 1.92
CA LEU A 75 -4.65 -11.65 2.59
C LEU A 75 -5.99 -12.14 3.09
N THR A 76 -7.03 -11.32 3.00
CA THR A 76 -8.41 -11.73 3.29
C THR A 76 -8.91 -12.59 2.14
N GLY A 77 -9.40 -13.79 2.46
CA GLY A 77 -9.97 -14.68 1.46
C GLY A 77 -11.32 -14.19 0.94
N SER A 78 -11.75 -14.71 -0.21
CA SER A 78 -13.04 -14.38 -0.82
C SER A 78 -14.22 -14.81 0.05
N ASP A 79 -13.99 -15.77 0.96
CA ASP A 79 -14.99 -16.25 1.93
C ASP A 79 -15.02 -15.42 3.23
N GLY A 80 -14.25 -14.33 3.28
CA GLY A 80 -14.14 -13.48 4.46
C GLY A 80 -13.13 -13.97 5.50
N SER A 81 -12.39 -15.06 5.23
CA SER A 81 -11.36 -15.53 6.14
C SER A 81 -10.22 -14.50 6.23
N VAL A 82 -9.60 -14.40 7.41
CA VAL A 82 -8.51 -13.45 7.65
C VAL A 82 -7.28 -14.19 8.12
N GLU A 83 -6.10 -13.60 7.82
CA GLU A 83 -4.84 -14.07 8.35
C GLU A 83 -4.53 -13.32 9.65
N ILE A 84 -4.19 -14.07 10.68
CA ILE A 84 -3.86 -13.49 11.99
C ILE A 84 -2.38 -13.74 12.27
N ASN A 85 -1.68 -12.68 12.67
CA ASN A 85 -0.30 -12.82 13.14
C ASN A 85 -0.33 -13.52 14.49
N PRO A 86 0.25 -14.75 14.62
CA PRO A 86 0.17 -15.51 15.88
C PRO A 86 0.91 -14.84 17.02
N GLU A 87 1.88 -13.97 16.74
CA GLU A 87 2.65 -13.29 17.78
C GLU A 87 1.92 -12.08 18.33
N THR A 88 1.14 -11.38 17.54
CA THR A 88 0.49 -10.12 17.93
C THR A 88 -1.02 -10.21 18.03
N GLY A 89 -1.63 -11.21 17.42
CA GLY A 89 -3.09 -11.31 17.29
C GLY A 89 -3.69 -10.35 16.27
N ALA A 90 -2.88 -9.56 15.60
CA ALA A 90 -3.36 -8.58 14.62
C ALA A 90 -3.79 -9.24 13.31
N VAL A 91 -4.80 -8.66 12.67
CA VAL A 91 -5.20 -9.06 11.32
C VAL A 91 -4.17 -8.58 10.32
N GLN A 92 -3.62 -9.49 9.53
CA GLN A 92 -2.72 -9.15 8.43
C GLN A 92 -3.56 -8.79 7.21
N LEU A 93 -3.60 -7.50 6.87
CA LEU A 93 -4.47 -7.00 5.78
C LEU A 93 -3.91 -7.37 4.41
N GLY A 94 -2.60 -7.33 4.25
CA GLY A 94 -1.96 -7.65 3.00
C GLY A 94 -0.80 -6.73 2.67
N ASP A 95 -0.47 -6.71 1.37
CA ASP A 95 0.66 -5.95 0.86
C ASP A 95 0.22 -4.90 -0.15
N VAL A 96 0.80 -3.72 -0.04
CA VAL A 96 0.67 -2.62 -1.00
C VAL A 96 2.03 -2.43 -1.66
N VAL A 97 2.07 -2.43 -2.98
CA VAL A 97 3.30 -2.22 -3.74
C VAL A 97 3.11 -1.00 -4.63
N ILE A 98 3.98 0.00 -4.47
CA ILE A 98 3.88 1.29 -5.16
C ILE A 98 5.11 1.51 -6.02
N SER A 99 4.93 1.88 -7.30
CA SER A 99 6.00 2.39 -8.13
C SER A 99 6.16 3.89 -7.87
N LEU A 100 7.26 4.29 -7.23
CA LEU A 100 7.54 5.71 -7.02
C LEU A 100 7.80 6.45 -8.32
N GLU A 101 8.44 5.81 -9.30
CA GLU A 101 8.68 6.40 -10.62
C GLU A 101 7.36 6.80 -11.29
N THR A 102 6.37 5.90 -11.27
CA THR A 102 5.05 6.18 -11.82
C THR A 102 4.31 7.22 -10.98
N ALA A 103 4.44 7.16 -9.65
CA ALA A 103 3.82 8.14 -8.76
C ALA A 103 4.35 9.56 -9.03
N VAL A 104 5.65 9.72 -9.26
CA VAL A 104 6.25 11.01 -9.63
C VAL A 104 5.62 11.54 -10.92
N LYS A 105 5.54 10.69 -11.94
CA LYS A 105 4.99 11.08 -13.24
C LYS A 105 3.52 11.49 -13.13
N GLN A 106 2.73 10.74 -12.39
CA GLN A 106 1.31 11.06 -12.18
C GLN A 106 1.14 12.35 -11.38
N ALA A 107 1.95 12.55 -10.34
CA ALA A 107 1.91 13.79 -9.56
C ALA A 107 2.19 15.01 -10.44
N GLN A 108 3.20 14.93 -11.32
CA GLN A 108 3.52 15.99 -12.26
C GLN A 108 2.35 16.24 -13.23
N ASN A 109 1.75 15.19 -13.77
CA ASN A 109 0.65 15.30 -14.71
C ASN A 109 -0.60 15.92 -14.09
N TYR A 110 -0.86 15.64 -12.81
CA TYR A 110 -2.01 16.17 -12.08
C TYR A 110 -1.73 17.50 -11.39
N GLY A 111 -0.48 17.95 -11.39
CA GLY A 111 -0.10 19.23 -10.77
C GLY A 111 -0.15 19.23 -9.24
N HIS A 112 0.17 18.10 -8.61
CA HIS A 112 0.26 18.03 -7.15
C HIS A 112 1.57 17.37 -6.68
N SER A 113 1.78 17.31 -5.37
CA SER A 113 3.02 16.77 -4.80
C SER A 113 3.09 15.25 -4.90
N LEU A 114 4.31 14.71 -4.84
CA LEU A 114 4.53 13.27 -4.75
C LEU A 114 3.86 12.70 -3.49
N GLU A 115 3.96 13.42 -2.37
CA GLU A 115 3.35 12.99 -1.10
C GLU A 115 1.85 12.80 -1.25
N ARG A 116 1.18 13.74 -1.92
CA ARG A 116 -0.26 13.64 -2.17
C ARG A 116 -0.59 12.43 -3.04
N GLU A 117 0.22 12.16 -4.07
CA GLU A 117 0.02 10.99 -4.94
C GLU A 117 0.19 9.68 -4.15
N VAL A 118 1.25 9.59 -3.36
CA VAL A 118 1.49 8.39 -2.53
C VAL A 118 0.35 8.20 -1.54
N GLY A 119 -0.14 9.28 -0.92
CA GLY A 119 -1.29 9.22 0.00
C GLY A 119 -2.54 8.70 -0.70
N PHE A 120 -2.83 9.21 -1.89
CA PHE A 120 -3.98 8.76 -2.69
C PHE A 120 -3.88 7.27 -3.03
N LEU A 121 -2.71 6.83 -3.51
CA LEU A 121 -2.49 5.42 -3.86
C LEU A 121 -2.61 4.51 -2.63
N THR A 122 -2.13 4.97 -1.48
CA THR A 122 -2.23 4.22 -0.22
C THR A 122 -3.70 4.05 0.20
N VAL A 123 -4.48 5.13 0.18
CA VAL A 123 -5.91 5.06 0.53
C VAL A 123 -6.65 4.12 -0.40
N HIS A 124 -6.44 4.28 -1.70
CA HIS A 124 -7.07 3.45 -2.72
C HIS A 124 -6.75 1.96 -2.50
N SER A 125 -5.48 1.66 -2.26
CA SER A 125 -5.03 0.29 -2.03
C SER A 125 -5.60 -0.29 -0.73
N MET A 126 -5.63 0.49 0.34
CA MET A 126 -6.21 0.05 1.62
C MET A 126 -7.67 -0.33 1.48
N LEU A 127 -8.45 0.43 0.70
CA LEU A 127 -9.85 0.09 0.44
C LEU A 127 -9.95 -1.25 -0.29
N HIS A 128 -9.05 -1.54 -1.22
CA HIS A 128 -8.99 -2.85 -1.88
C HIS A 128 -8.65 -3.97 -0.91
N LEU A 129 -7.72 -3.74 0.03
CA LEU A 129 -7.36 -4.76 1.02
C LEU A 129 -8.53 -5.12 1.94
N LEU A 130 -9.40 -4.17 2.21
CA LEU A 130 -10.58 -4.40 3.07
C LEU A 130 -11.77 -5.03 2.32
N GLY A 131 -11.69 -5.09 1.02
CA GLY A 131 -12.78 -5.59 0.19
C GLY A 131 -13.58 -4.44 -0.38
#